data_74d39d5d078b7b8382cafce5a85a25c0
#
_entry.id   74d39d5d078b7b8382cafce5a85a25c0
#
_cell.length_a   1.000
_cell.length_b   1.000
_cell.length_c   1.000
_cell.angle_alpha   90.00
_cell.angle_beta   90.00
_cell.angle_gamma   90.00
#
_symmetry.space_group_name_H-M   'P 1'
#
loop_
_entity.id
_entity.type
_entity.pdbx_description
1 polymer ?
#
loop_
_entity_poly.entity_id
_entity_poly.type
_entity_poly.pdbx_seq_one_letter_code
_entity_poly.pdbx_strand_id
1 'polypeptide(L)'
;MTNLEKLLNGIEVEWKPLGEVCEFLNGYAFKSNLFHDTGLPIVRITNIDGKNINLKDVKFFDPADYNNGNPLNYAIVKGDILIAMSGENKEKIGYYNIEETAYLNQRVGKFIPNKTVLNSRYLYHFLLTKSDFLYILAGGGAQPNLSSNSIKEKLFIPI
;
A
#
# COMPACT_ATOMS: atom_id res chain seq x y z
N MET A 1 -10.37 -29.83 -12.08
CA MET A 1 -10.74 -29.08 -10.85
C MET A 1 -9.48 -28.79 -10.07
N THR A 2 -9.13 -27.52 -9.92
CA THR A 2 -7.98 -27.08 -9.14
C THR A 2 -8.22 -27.35 -7.65
N ASN A 3 -7.14 -27.30 -6.84
CA ASN A 3 -7.31 -27.42 -5.37
C ASN A 3 -8.16 -26.27 -4.82
N LEU A 4 -8.10 -25.08 -5.44
CA LEU A 4 -8.92 -23.93 -5.04
C LEU A 4 -10.41 -24.19 -5.33
N GLU A 5 -10.76 -24.72 -6.49
CA GLU A 5 -12.15 -25.08 -6.85
C GLU A 5 -12.72 -26.12 -5.91
N LYS A 6 -11.90 -27.09 -5.47
CA LYS A 6 -12.31 -28.07 -4.45
C LYS A 6 -12.59 -27.43 -3.09
N LEU A 7 -11.76 -26.46 -2.68
CA LEU A 7 -11.93 -25.74 -1.42
C LEU A 7 -13.15 -24.81 -1.44
N LEU A 8 -13.49 -24.26 -2.60
CA LEU A 8 -14.62 -23.33 -2.78
C LEU A 8 -15.91 -24.06 -3.23
N ASN A 9 -15.89 -25.39 -3.33
CA ASN A 9 -17.06 -26.14 -3.79
C ASN A 9 -18.28 -25.92 -2.88
N GLY A 10 -19.33 -25.31 -3.45
CA GLY A 10 -20.56 -24.96 -2.74
C GLY A 10 -20.49 -23.66 -1.91
N ILE A 11 -19.40 -22.90 -2.01
CA ILE A 11 -19.28 -21.57 -1.40
C ILE A 11 -19.63 -20.53 -2.46
N GLU A 12 -20.65 -19.73 -2.20
CA GLU A 12 -20.92 -18.55 -3.01
C GLU A 12 -19.88 -17.47 -2.68
N VAL A 13 -19.29 -16.90 -3.73
CA VAL A 13 -18.30 -15.84 -3.64
C VAL A 13 -18.90 -14.58 -4.26
N GLU A 14 -18.98 -13.51 -3.47
CA GLU A 14 -19.42 -12.20 -3.92
C GLU A 14 -18.21 -11.34 -4.31
N TRP A 15 -18.20 -10.80 -5.52
CA TRP A 15 -17.17 -9.86 -5.97
C TRP A 15 -17.58 -8.44 -5.64
N LYS A 16 -16.79 -7.75 -4.81
CA LYS A 16 -17.03 -6.37 -4.41
C LYS A 16 -15.92 -5.44 -4.89
N PRO A 17 -16.23 -4.19 -5.28
CA PRO A 17 -15.20 -3.16 -5.43
C PRO A 17 -14.41 -3.05 -4.13
N LEU A 18 -13.09 -2.95 -4.23
CA LEU A 18 -12.22 -2.93 -3.04
C LEU A 18 -12.61 -1.81 -2.06
N GLY A 19 -13.05 -0.66 -2.57
CA GLY A 19 -13.45 0.49 -1.76
C GLY A 19 -14.65 0.26 -0.84
N GLU A 20 -15.46 -0.80 -1.06
CA GLU A 20 -16.56 -1.17 -0.17
C GLU A 20 -16.10 -1.93 1.09
N VAL A 21 -14.93 -2.57 1.02
CA VAL A 21 -14.42 -3.44 2.09
C VAL A 21 -13.04 -3.01 2.62
N CYS A 22 -12.45 -1.97 2.02
CA CYS A 22 -11.14 -1.48 2.37
C CYS A 22 -11.04 0.03 2.17
N GLU A 23 -10.63 0.76 3.19
CA GLU A 23 -10.24 2.15 3.06
C GLU A 23 -8.81 2.26 2.53
N PHE A 24 -8.44 3.46 2.07
CA PHE A 24 -7.13 3.73 1.50
C PHE A 24 -6.61 5.08 1.99
N LEU A 25 -5.41 5.07 2.55
CA LEU A 25 -4.72 6.27 3.00
C LEU A 25 -3.58 6.61 2.04
N ASN A 26 -3.65 7.78 1.38
CA ASN A 26 -2.52 8.34 0.65
C ASN A 26 -1.51 8.93 1.63
N GLY A 27 -0.22 8.86 1.28
CA GLY A 27 0.83 9.37 2.15
C GLY A 27 0.93 10.90 2.19
N TYR A 28 1.76 11.37 3.12
CA TYR A 28 1.99 12.79 3.36
C TYR A 28 3.06 13.36 2.43
N ALA A 29 2.88 14.61 1.98
CA ALA A 29 3.82 15.32 1.11
C ALA A 29 5.00 15.88 1.94
N PHE A 30 5.92 15.01 2.33
CA PHE A 30 7.15 15.44 2.99
C PHE A 30 8.01 16.29 2.05
N LYS A 31 8.58 17.35 2.59
CA LYS A 31 9.47 18.25 1.85
C LYS A 31 10.90 17.73 1.91
N SER A 32 11.51 17.52 0.75
CA SER A 32 12.87 16.96 0.65
C SER A 32 13.95 17.79 1.33
N ASN A 33 13.78 19.13 1.38
CA ASN A 33 14.68 20.04 2.09
C ASN A 33 14.57 19.97 3.62
N LEU A 34 13.57 19.25 4.14
CA LEU A 34 13.38 18.97 5.57
C LEU A 34 13.69 17.53 5.95
N PHE A 35 14.38 16.80 5.08
CA PHE A 35 14.86 15.45 5.41
C PHE A 35 16.08 15.54 6.31
N HIS A 36 16.12 14.64 7.30
CA HIS A 36 17.21 14.48 8.25
C HIS A 36 17.92 13.13 8.06
N ASP A 37 19.10 12.99 8.65
CA ASP A 37 19.84 11.72 8.69
C ASP A 37 19.39 10.83 9.87
N THR A 38 18.65 11.40 10.82
CA THR A 38 18.07 10.72 11.98
C THR A 38 16.68 11.26 12.28
N GLY A 39 15.89 10.54 13.07
CA GLY A 39 14.54 10.95 13.45
C GLY A 39 13.50 9.87 13.14
N LEU A 40 12.32 10.28 12.70
CA LEU A 40 11.23 9.37 12.35
C LEU A 40 11.35 8.93 10.88
N PRO A 41 11.34 7.62 10.58
CA PRO A 41 11.61 7.12 9.24
C PRO A 41 10.44 7.33 8.28
N ILE A 42 10.75 7.72 7.04
CA ILE A 42 9.78 7.94 5.96
C ILE A 42 9.89 6.81 4.93
N VAL A 43 8.82 6.06 4.73
CA VAL A 43 8.75 5.05 3.67
C VAL A 43 8.37 5.71 2.35
N ARG A 44 9.26 5.57 1.37
CA ARG A 44 9.10 6.04 -0.01
C ARG A 44 8.93 4.86 -0.95
N ILE A 45 8.55 5.11 -2.20
CA ILE A 45 8.40 4.06 -3.23
C ILE A 45 9.66 3.20 -3.40
N THR A 46 10.84 3.78 -3.22
CA THR A 46 12.14 3.09 -3.30
C THR A 46 12.39 2.12 -2.14
N ASN A 47 11.62 2.20 -1.07
CA ASN A 47 11.69 1.30 0.08
C ASN A 47 10.81 0.05 -0.07
N ILE A 48 10.02 -0.03 -1.15
CA ILE A 48 9.17 -1.20 -1.48
C ILE A 48 9.86 -2.01 -2.57
N ASP A 49 10.23 -3.24 -2.24
CA ASP A 49 11.02 -4.13 -3.11
C ASP A 49 10.21 -5.29 -3.71
N GLY A 50 8.90 -5.13 -3.82
CA GLY A 50 7.99 -6.05 -4.48
C GLY A 50 7.21 -6.99 -3.57
N LYS A 51 7.69 -7.29 -2.37
CA LYS A 51 6.99 -8.10 -1.36
C LYS A 51 7.17 -7.55 0.04
N ASN A 52 8.30 -6.93 0.28
CA ASN A 52 8.73 -6.43 1.58
C ASN A 52 9.01 -4.93 1.53
N ILE A 53 9.20 -4.37 2.70
CA ILE A 53 9.60 -2.98 2.88
C ILE A 53 10.95 -2.99 3.59
N ASN A 54 11.86 -2.15 3.07
CA ASN A 54 13.24 -2.09 3.52
C ASN A 54 13.57 -0.66 3.98
N LEU A 55 14.04 -0.51 5.20
CA LEU A 55 14.42 0.78 5.79
C LEU A 55 15.92 1.10 5.69
N LYS A 56 16.72 0.37 4.89
CA LYS A 56 18.17 0.59 4.80
C LYS A 56 18.57 1.98 4.31
N ASP A 57 17.86 2.49 3.28
CA ASP A 57 18.09 3.82 2.70
C ASP A 57 16.92 4.76 2.97
N VAL A 58 16.36 4.68 4.17
CA VAL A 58 15.24 5.51 4.56
C VAL A 58 15.67 6.94 4.84
N LYS A 59 14.80 7.89 4.55
CA LYS A 59 14.92 9.28 5.00
C LYS A 59 14.14 9.46 6.29
N PHE A 60 14.52 10.47 7.05
CA PHE A 60 13.93 10.76 8.35
C PHE A 60 13.34 12.19 8.36
N PHE A 61 12.45 12.44 9.28
CA PHE A 61 11.90 13.77 9.53
C PHE A 61 11.79 14.05 11.03
N ASP A 62 11.70 15.33 11.36
CA ASP A 62 11.32 15.81 12.69
C ASP A 62 9.89 16.41 12.58
N PRO A 63 8.92 15.96 13.40
CA PRO A 63 7.59 16.56 13.43
C PRO A 63 7.57 18.06 13.69
N ALA A 64 8.56 18.57 14.41
CA ALA A 64 8.69 20.00 14.72
C ALA A 64 8.88 20.89 13.47
N ASP A 65 9.35 20.31 12.36
CA ASP A 65 9.53 21.04 11.09
C ASP A 65 8.20 21.29 10.34
N TYR A 66 7.10 20.68 10.79
CA TYR A 66 5.81 20.69 10.09
C TYR A 66 4.74 21.42 10.90
N ASN A 67 4.64 22.73 10.69
CA ASN A 67 3.64 23.59 11.36
C ASN A 67 2.24 23.52 10.72
N ASN A 68 2.16 23.15 9.44
CA ASN A 68 0.92 23.02 8.69
C ASN A 68 0.71 21.55 8.30
N GLY A 69 -0.29 20.94 8.89
CA GLY A 69 -0.57 19.52 8.75
C GLY A 69 0.14 18.66 9.82
N ASN A 70 -0.29 17.43 9.96
CA ASN A 70 0.27 16.50 10.96
C ASN A 70 0.78 15.21 10.27
N PRO A 71 2.09 15.11 9.99
CA PRO A 71 2.66 13.92 9.39
C PRO A 71 2.51 12.66 10.24
N LEU A 72 2.30 12.80 11.56
CA LEU A 72 2.10 11.66 12.46
C LEU A 72 0.80 10.88 12.19
N ASN A 73 -0.19 11.49 11.50
CA ASN A 73 -1.41 10.82 11.07
C ASN A 73 -1.18 9.77 9.96
N TYR A 74 0.02 9.73 9.40
CA TYR A 74 0.39 8.84 8.30
C TYR A 74 1.29 7.67 8.75
N ALA A 75 1.13 7.26 9.99
CA ALA A 75 1.92 6.19 10.60
C ALA A 75 1.67 4.83 9.94
N ILE A 76 2.75 4.07 9.85
CA ILE A 76 2.78 2.69 9.40
C ILE A 76 3.28 1.83 10.56
N VAL A 77 2.56 0.75 10.83
CA VAL A 77 2.93 -0.23 11.85
C VAL A 77 3.00 -1.63 11.25
N LYS A 78 3.64 -2.54 11.96
CA LYS A 78 3.73 -3.95 11.56
C LYS A 78 2.36 -4.53 11.23
N GLY A 79 2.26 -5.17 10.10
CA GLY A 79 1.02 -5.74 9.57
C GLY A 79 0.34 -4.89 8.49
N ASP A 80 0.77 -3.66 8.30
CA ASP A 80 0.22 -2.79 7.26
C ASP A 80 0.63 -3.25 5.84
N ILE A 81 -0.29 -3.04 4.90
CA ILE A 81 -0.08 -3.35 3.49
C ILE A 81 0.06 -2.04 2.73
N LEU A 82 1.18 -1.89 2.05
CA LEU A 82 1.53 -0.67 1.32
C LEU A 82 1.58 -0.91 -0.19
N ILE A 83 1.39 0.17 -0.93
CA ILE A 83 1.54 0.18 -2.38
C ILE A 83 2.32 1.40 -2.84
N ALA A 84 3.27 1.20 -3.76
CA ALA A 84 3.90 2.28 -4.49
C ALA A 84 2.94 2.80 -5.57
N MET A 85 2.56 4.09 -5.50
CA MET A 85 1.58 4.72 -6.38
C MET A 85 2.17 5.20 -7.70
N SER A 86 3.48 5.21 -7.83
CA SER A 86 4.21 5.61 -9.03
C SER A 86 5.52 4.81 -9.15
N GLY A 87 6.19 4.92 -10.30
CA GLY A 87 7.43 4.21 -10.60
C GLY A 87 7.24 3.16 -11.70
N GLU A 88 8.35 2.81 -12.36
CA GLU A 88 8.35 1.93 -13.53
C GLU A 88 8.16 0.44 -13.17
N ASN A 89 8.39 0.07 -11.92
CA ASN A 89 8.34 -1.32 -11.49
C ASN A 89 6.90 -1.80 -11.28
N LYS A 90 6.62 -3.03 -11.71
CA LYS A 90 5.34 -3.72 -11.46
C LYS A 90 5.20 -4.21 -10.01
N GLU A 91 6.30 -4.39 -9.33
CA GLU A 91 6.37 -4.91 -7.96
C GLU A 91 6.12 -3.79 -6.96
N LYS A 92 4.85 -3.44 -6.79
CA LYS A 92 4.42 -2.24 -6.06
C LYS A 92 3.89 -2.51 -4.65
N ILE A 93 3.56 -3.76 -4.33
CA ILE A 93 2.93 -4.15 -3.06
C ILE A 93 4.01 -4.57 -2.06
N GLY A 94 3.92 -4.07 -0.83
CA GLY A 94 4.78 -4.46 0.27
C GLY A 94 4.00 -4.71 1.56
N TYR A 95 4.45 -5.69 2.33
CA TYR A 95 3.97 -5.98 3.67
C TYR A 95 4.96 -5.40 4.69
N TYR A 96 4.49 -4.54 5.58
CA TYR A 96 5.34 -3.93 6.59
C TYR A 96 5.53 -4.89 7.78
N ASN A 97 6.68 -5.55 7.83
CA ASN A 97 7.03 -6.53 8.85
C ASN A 97 8.18 -6.05 9.74
N ILE A 98 8.12 -4.79 10.16
CA ILE A 98 9.14 -4.14 10.96
C ILE A 98 8.47 -3.61 12.23
N GLU A 99 9.13 -3.76 13.38
CA GLU A 99 8.57 -3.33 14.67
C GLU A 99 8.59 -1.80 14.84
N GLU A 100 9.56 -1.13 14.21
CA GLU A 100 9.66 0.32 14.24
C GLU A 100 8.52 0.97 13.47
N THR A 101 7.88 1.97 14.05
CA THR A 101 6.87 2.80 13.36
C THR A 101 7.56 3.67 12.31
N ALA A 102 7.00 3.69 11.09
CA ALA A 102 7.44 4.57 10.01
C ALA A 102 6.26 5.41 9.51
N TYR A 103 6.50 6.24 8.49
CA TYR A 103 5.49 7.19 8.00
C TYR A 103 5.44 7.20 6.47
N LEU A 104 4.22 7.28 5.93
CA LEU A 104 3.95 7.21 4.50
C LEU A 104 4.34 8.50 3.79
N ASN A 105 5.22 8.41 2.79
CA ASN A 105 5.42 9.50 1.83
C ASN A 105 4.29 9.55 0.79
N GLN A 106 4.08 10.71 0.17
CA GLN A 106 2.93 11.04 -0.67
C GLN A 106 2.68 10.06 -1.85
N ARG A 107 3.70 9.34 -2.30
CA ARG A 107 3.59 8.35 -3.40
C ARG A 107 3.50 6.91 -2.90
N VAL A 108 3.28 6.72 -1.62
CA VAL A 108 3.01 5.43 -1.01
C VAL A 108 1.62 5.47 -0.39
N GLY A 109 0.81 4.48 -0.69
CA GLY A 109 -0.52 4.32 -0.10
C GLY A 109 -0.57 3.15 0.88
N LYS A 110 -1.51 3.20 1.81
CA LYS A 110 -1.80 2.14 2.77
C LYS A 110 -3.22 1.64 2.60
N PHE A 111 -3.39 0.31 2.50
CA PHE A 111 -4.69 -0.33 2.57
C PHE A 111 -5.13 -0.52 4.01
N ILE A 112 -6.37 -0.16 4.31
CA ILE A 112 -6.99 -0.29 5.63
C ILE A 112 -8.23 -1.19 5.49
N PRO A 113 -8.07 -2.53 5.53
CA PRO A 113 -9.19 -3.44 5.35
C PRO A 113 -10.18 -3.36 6.53
N ASN A 114 -11.46 -3.45 6.22
CA ASN A 114 -12.49 -3.68 7.23
C ASN A 114 -12.34 -5.11 7.76
N LYS A 115 -11.73 -5.25 8.93
CA LYS A 115 -11.37 -6.55 9.52
C LYS A 115 -12.55 -7.45 9.86
N THR A 116 -13.78 -6.92 9.85
CA THR A 116 -14.99 -7.72 10.07
C THR A 116 -15.39 -8.53 8.84
N VAL A 117 -14.96 -8.10 7.63
CA VAL A 117 -15.31 -8.73 6.36
C VAL A 117 -14.10 -9.14 5.52
N LEU A 118 -12.92 -8.57 5.78
CA LEU A 118 -11.73 -8.78 4.96
C LEU A 118 -10.48 -9.02 5.82
N ASN A 119 -9.92 -10.22 5.73
CA ASN A 119 -8.66 -10.56 6.40
C ASN A 119 -7.47 -9.86 5.72
N SER A 120 -6.60 -9.21 6.50
CA SER A 120 -5.45 -8.46 5.98
C SER A 120 -4.44 -9.34 5.22
N ARG A 121 -4.20 -10.57 5.68
CA ARG A 121 -3.28 -11.50 5.00
C ARG A 121 -3.86 -12.00 3.67
N TYR A 122 -5.16 -12.26 3.65
CA TYR A 122 -5.86 -12.58 2.41
C TYR A 122 -5.77 -11.43 1.40
N LEU A 123 -6.06 -10.20 1.84
CA LEU A 123 -5.92 -9.02 0.99
C LEU A 123 -4.49 -8.89 0.43
N TYR A 124 -3.47 -9.05 1.26
CA TYR A 124 -2.07 -8.97 0.83
C TYR A 124 -1.76 -9.98 -0.29
N HIS A 125 -2.09 -11.26 -0.08
CA HIS A 125 -1.85 -12.29 -1.08
C HIS A 125 -2.66 -12.07 -2.35
N PHE A 126 -3.91 -11.62 -2.22
CA PHE A 126 -4.74 -11.26 -3.38
C PHE A 126 -4.10 -10.13 -4.20
N LEU A 127 -3.65 -9.05 -3.54
CA LEU A 127 -3.01 -7.93 -4.20
C LEU A 127 -1.72 -8.34 -4.95
N LEU A 128 -0.94 -9.26 -4.42
CA LEU A 128 0.24 -9.80 -5.10
C LEU A 128 -0.11 -10.46 -6.44
N THR A 129 -1.29 -11.07 -6.56
CA THR A 129 -1.76 -11.66 -7.83
C THR A 129 -2.23 -10.63 -8.84
N LYS A 130 -2.37 -9.35 -8.44
CA LYS A 130 -2.93 -8.26 -9.26
C LYS A 130 -1.87 -7.26 -9.77
N SER A 131 -0.60 -7.60 -9.67
CA SER A 131 0.50 -6.70 -10.09
C SER A 131 0.37 -6.21 -11.53
N ASP A 132 0.06 -7.09 -12.48
CA ASP A 132 -0.14 -6.71 -13.88
C ASP A 132 -1.38 -5.83 -14.06
N PHE A 133 -2.47 -6.15 -13.39
CA PHE A 133 -3.69 -5.33 -13.43
C PHE A 133 -3.43 -3.92 -12.88
N LEU A 134 -2.77 -3.82 -11.73
CA LEU A 134 -2.43 -2.54 -11.11
C LEU A 134 -1.49 -1.71 -11.99
N TYR A 135 -0.54 -2.34 -12.67
CA TYR A 135 0.35 -1.68 -13.63
C TYR A 135 -0.42 -1.10 -14.83
N ILE A 136 -1.36 -1.85 -15.38
CA ILE A 136 -2.23 -1.41 -16.48
C ILE A 136 -3.14 -0.28 -15.98
N LEU A 137 -3.70 -0.41 -14.78
CA LEU A 137 -4.57 0.61 -14.16
C LEU A 137 -3.83 1.93 -13.94
N ALA A 138 -2.53 1.89 -13.69
CA ALA A 138 -1.67 3.07 -13.58
C ALA A 138 -1.36 3.75 -14.93
N GLY A 139 -1.85 3.21 -16.05
CA GLY A 139 -1.65 3.72 -17.41
C GLY A 139 -0.55 3.03 -18.20
N GLY A 140 0.26 2.17 -17.57
CA GLY A 140 1.42 1.53 -18.22
C GLY A 140 2.45 2.54 -18.72
N GLY A 141 3.51 2.08 -19.36
CA GLY A 141 4.52 2.97 -19.99
C GLY A 141 5.59 3.47 -19.03
N ALA A 142 6.28 4.56 -19.41
CA ALA A 142 7.50 5.02 -18.75
C ALA A 142 7.27 5.67 -17.38
N GLN A 143 6.09 6.22 -17.11
CA GLN A 143 5.77 6.87 -15.84
C GLN A 143 4.35 6.50 -15.36
N PRO A 144 4.13 5.25 -14.94
CA PRO A 144 2.84 4.84 -14.40
C PRO A 144 2.47 5.64 -13.15
N ASN A 145 1.22 6.08 -13.06
CA ASN A 145 0.70 6.84 -11.94
C ASN A 145 -0.67 6.28 -11.51
N LEU A 146 -0.67 5.55 -10.42
CA LEU A 146 -1.86 4.91 -9.87
C LEU A 146 -2.62 5.90 -8.97
N SER A 147 -3.94 5.93 -9.09
CA SER A 147 -4.80 6.72 -8.19
C SER A 147 -5.53 5.83 -7.19
N SER A 148 -5.73 6.34 -5.98
CA SER A 148 -6.51 5.64 -4.95
C SER A 148 -7.95 5.38 -5.36
N ASN A 149 -8.58 6.32 -6.08
CA ASN A 149 -9.94 6.15 -6.58
C ASN A 149 -10.03 5.02 -7.61
N SER A 150 -9.08 4.95 -8.55
CA SER A 150 -9.02 3.85 -9.52
C SER A 150 -8.87 2.49 -8.84
N ILE A 151 -8.05 2.38 -7.80
CA ILE A 151 -7.89 1.15 -7.02
C ILE A 151 -9.22 0.78 -6.37
N LYS A 152 -9.86 1.71 -5.67
CA LYS A 152 -11.09 1.46 -4.92
C LYS A 152 -12.27 1.06 -5.81
N GLU A 153 -12.40 1.68 -6.99
CA GLU A 153 -13.54 1.50 -7.88
C GLU A 153 -13.37 0.32 -8.87
N LYS A 154 -12.13 0.08 -9.34
CA LYS A 154 -11.87 -0.84 -10.46
C LYS A 154 -11.24 -2.16 -10.04
N LEU A 155 -10.68 -2.25 -8.84
CA LEU A 155 -10.20 -3.52 -8.30
C LEU A 155 -11.31 -4.21 -7.53
N PHE A 156 -11.74 -5.37 -8.02
CA PHE A 156 -12.75 -6.22 -7.37
C PHE A 156 -12.07 -7.34 -6.60
N ILE A 157 -12.56 -7.63 -5.41
CA ILE A 157 -12.06 -8.69 -4.55
C ILE A 157 -13.19 -9.67 -4.20
N PRO A 158 -12.94 -10.99 -4.25
CA PRO A 158 -13.92 -11.98 -3.83
C PRO A 158 -13.98 -12.06 -2.30
N ILE A 159 -15.19 -12.01 -1.78
CA ILE A 159 -15.49 -12.06 -0.33
C ILE A 159 -16.37 -13.28 -0.05
#